data_ab490afc219502acddfa254718c39e9d
#
_entry.id   ab490afc219502acddfa254718c39e9d
#
_cell.length_a   1.000
_cell.length_b   1.000
_cell.length_c   1.000
_cell.angle_alpha   90.00
_cell.angle_beta   90.00
_cell.angle_gamma   90.00
#
_symmetry.space_group_name_H-M   'P 1'
#
loop_
_entity.id
_entity.type
_entity.pdbx_description
1 polymer ?
#
loop_
_entity_poly.entity_id
_entity_poly.type
_entity_poly.pdbx_seq_one_letter_code
_entity_poly.pdbx_strand_id
1 'polypeptide(L)'
;LVKVKELPYENVTTKSHDGLKLSARLYLKDPNAPFDILAHGYKSNSIKDFSGGINLSLENGHNVLLIDQRAHGDSEGHTISFGILERFDILSWINYLNSRFTDKIQISLIGISMGGATVLMASELDLPSNVKLVIADCPFSSATDIITKVTIENNYPIRLLKIFLPVSAKLLGGFDINASSA
;
A
#
# COMPACT_ATOMS: atom_id res chain seq x y z
N LEU A 1 -25.22 2.67 -5.19
CA LEU A 1 -23.86 2.15 -4.96
C LEU A 1 -23.73 0.80 -5.67
N VAL A 2 -22.93 0.76 -6.74
CA VAL A 2 -22.60 -0.51 -7.41
C VAL A 2 -21.73 -1.32 -6.48
N LYS A 3 -22.00 -2.63 -6.34
CA LYS A 3 -21.16 -3.50 -5.53
C LYS A 3 -19.79 -3.65 -6.22
N VAL A 4 -18.72 -3.29 -5.57
CA VAL A 4 -17.34 -3.33 -6.10
C VAL A 4 -16.99 -4.69 -6.75
N LYS A 5 -17.56 -5.78 -6.22
CA LYS A 5 -17.36 -7.13 -6.75
C LYS A 5 -17.98 -7.37 -8.14
N GLU A 6 -18.91 -6.51 -8.55
CA GLU A 6 -19.64 -6.63 -9.83
C GLU A 6 -19.06 -5.73 -10.92
N LEU A 7 -18.11 -4.84 -10.55
CA LEU A 7 -17.43 -3.97 -11.51
C LEU A 7 -16.42 -4.78 -12.34
N PRO A 8 -16.37 -4.58 -13.66
CA PRO A 8 -15.35 -5.20 -14.49
C PRO A 8 -13.96 -4.67 -14.13
N TYR A 9 -13.00 -5.57 -13.99
CA TYR A 9 -11.61 -5.23 -13.70
C TYR A 9 -10.65 -6.17 -14.44
N GLU A 10 -9.42 -5.74 -14.57
CA GLU A 10 -8.30 -6.54 -15.06
C GLU A 10 -7.39 -6.91 -13.88
N ASN A 11 -7.02 -8.18 -13.74
CA ASN A 11 -5.94 -8.58 -12.82
C ASN A 11 -4.61 -8.23 -13.46
N VAL A 12 -3.83 -7.41 -12.76
CA VAL A 12 -2.52 -6.95 -13.22
C VAL A 12 -1.44 -7.31 -12.22
N THR A 13 -0.22 -7.47 -12.70
CA THR A 13 0.93 -7.78 -11.84
C THR A 13 2.12 -6.90 -12.17
N THR A 14 2.96 -6.64 -11.16
CA THR A 14 4.27 -6.02 -11.33
C THR A 14 5.29 -6.72 -10.43
N LYS A 15 6.57 -6.38 -10.58
CA LYS A 15 7.62 -6.84 -9.66
C LYS A 15 7.96 -5.75 -8.66
N SER A 16 8.09 -6.14 -7.38
CA SER A 16 8.69 -5.28 -6.36
C SER A 16 10.18 -5.07 -6.63
N HIS A 17 10.80 -4.12 -5.94
CA HIS A 17 12.25 -3.86 -6.02
C HIS A 17 13.11 -5.06 -5.59
N ASP A 18 12.60 -5.92 -4.72
CA ASP A 18 13.23 -7.14 -4.21
C ASP A 18 12.75 -8.43 -4.91
N GLY A 19 12.01 -8.29 -6.01
CA GLY A 19 11.69 -9.37 -6.95
C GLY A 19 10.38 -10.12 -6.71
N LEU A 20 9.59 -9.75 -5.68
CA LEU A 20 8.27 -10.36 -5.43
C LEU A 20 7.29 -10.02 -6.56
N LYS A 21 6.43 -10.97 -6.91
CA LYS A 21 5.27 -10.69 -7.76
C LYS A 21 4.20 -10.00 -6.92
N LEU A 22 3.86 -8.78 -7.30
CA LEU A 22 2.76 -8.01 -6.72
C LEU A 22 1.54 -8.09 -7.60
N SER A 23 0.36 -8.12 -7.01
CA SER A 23 -0.95 -8.24 -7.68
C SER A 23 -1.84 -7.04 -7.37
N ALA A 24 -2.66 -6.65 -8.35
CA ALA A 24 -3.65 -5.60 -8.19
C ALA A 24 -4.84 -5.82 -9.12
N ARG A 25 -5.96 -5.15 -8.82
CA ARG A 25 -7.10 -5.03 -9.71
C ARG A 25 -7.12 -3.65 -10.33
N LEU A 26 -7.12 -3.61 -11.66
CA LEU A 26 -7.20 -2.38 -12.43
C LEU A 26 -8.65 -2.18 -12.92
N TYR A 27 -9.27 -1.11 -12.47
CA TYR A 27 -10.56 -0.63 -12.94
C TYR A 27 -10.31 0.54 -13.90
N LEU A 28 -10.32 0.24 -15.20
CA LEU A 28 -9.98 1.17 -16.27
C LEU A 28 -11.25 1.68 -16.96
N LYS A 29 -11.43 3.02 -16.99
CA LYS A 29 -12.51 3.69 -17.72
C LYS A 29 -11.97 4.43 -18.94
N ASP A 30 -10.93 5.25 -18.74
CA ASP A 30 -10.29 6.05 -19.78
C ASP A 30 -8.76 6.03 -19.55
N PRO A 31 -7.96 5.53 -20.50
CA PRO A 31 -6.49 5.51 -20.38
C PRO A 31 -5.83 6.86 -20.14
N ASN A 32 -6.51 7.97 -20.45
CA ASN A 32 -5.99 9.32 -20.27
C ASN A 32 -6.46 9.98 -18.96
N ALA A 33 -7.41 9.37 -18.25
CA ALA A 33 -7.90 9.89 -16.98
C ALA A 33 -6.90 9.69 -15.84
N PRO A 34 -6.99 10.45 -14.72
CA PRO A 34 -6.19 10.24 -13.53
C PRO A 34 -6.35 8.83 -12.96
N PHE A 35 -5.32 8.37 -12.23
CA PHE A 35 -5.31 7.09 -11.54
C PHE A 35 -5.23 7.28 -10.02
N ASP A 36 -6.07 6.57 -9.29
CA ASP A 36 -5.97 6.44 -7.84
C ASP A 36 -5.37 5.07 -7.51
N ILE A 37 -4.20 5.03 -6.86
CA ILE A 37 -3.62 3.81 -6.28
C ILE A 37 -4.13 3.69 -4.85
N LEU A 38 -4.87 2.60 -4.56
CA LEU A 38 -5.52 2.37 -3.27
C LEU A 38 -4.80 1.27 -2.49
N ALA A 39 -4.24 1.61 -1.32
CA ALA A 39 -3.47 0.72 -0.45
C ALA A 39 -4.25 0.40 0.85
N HIS A 40 -4.56 -0.89 1.07
CA HIS A 40 -5.38 -1.36 2.21
C HIS A 40 -4.62 -1.45 3.53
N GLY A 41 -5.35 -1.66 4.64
CA GLY A 41 -4.81 -1.82 5.99
C GLY A 41 -4.23 -3.20 6.28
N TYR A 42 -3.65 -3.33 7.49
CA TYR A 42 -3.02 -4.55 8.00
C TYR A 42 -4.02 -5.70 8.11
N LYS A 43 -3.64 -6.89 7.61
CA LYS A 43 -4.48 -8.11 7.61
C LYS A 43 -5.89 -7.90 7.04
N SER A 44 -6.05 -6.90 6.17
CA SER A 44 -7.27 -6.64 5.41
C SER A 44 -7.09 -7.08 3.94
N ASN A 45 -8.00 -6.69 3.11
CA ASN A 45 -7.84 -6.77 1.67
C ASN A 45 -8.44 -5.52 1.01
N SER A 46 -7.96 -5.25 -0.16
CA SER A 46 -8.28 -4.05 -0.91
C SER A 46 -9.79 -3.86 -1.14
N ILE A 47 -10.54 -4.92 -1.42
CA ILE A 47 -12.00 -4.83 -1.64
C ILE A 47 -12.75 -4.46 -0.35
N LYS A 48 -12.34 -5.04 0.78
CA LYS A 48 -13.00 -4.79 2.06
C LYS A 48 -12.85 -3.34 2.48
N ASP A 49 -11.63 -2.82 2.43
CA ASP A 49 -11.33 -1.48 2.92
C ASP A 49 -11.85 -0.37 1.98
N PHE A 50 -11.88 -0.63 0.67
CA PHE A 50 -12.27 0.35 -0.32
C PHE A 50 -13.64 0.11 -0.97
N SER A 51 -14.50 -0.73 -0.37
CA SER A 51 -15.82 -1.04 -0.92
C SER A 51 -16.72 0.19 -1.19
N GLY A 52 -16.50 1.29 -0.45
CA GLY A 52 -17.16 2.58 -0.69
C GLY A 52 -16.29 3.55 -1.49
N GLY A 53 -14.99 3.60 -1.21
CA GLY A 53 -14.05 4.56 -1.79
C GLY A 53 -13.83 4.39 -3.29
N ILE A 54 -13.82 3.16 -3.78
CA ILE A 54 -13.65 2.90 -5.22
C ILE A 54 -14.76 3.55 -6.07
N ASN A 55 -16.01 3.55 -5.57
CA ASN A 55 -17.10 4.20 -6.29
C ASN A 55 -16.87 5.70 -6.41
N LEU A 56 -16.35 6.34 -5.37
CA LEU A 56 -16.06 7.77 -5.38
C LEU A 56 -15.00 8.12 -6.43
N SER A 57 -13.90 7.36 -6.50
CA SER A 57 -12.88 7.55 -7.54
C SER A 57 -13.46 7.38 -8.94
N LEU A 58 -14.23 6.32 -9.17
CA LEU A 58 -14.85 6.05 -10.47
C LEU A 58 -15.93 7.08 -10.85
N GLU A 59 -16.73 7.57 -9.91
CA GLU A 59 -17.72 8.64 -10.12
C GLU A 59 -17.07 9.97 -10.46
N ASN A 60 -15.88 10.25 -9.90
CA ASN A 60 -15.06 11.41 -10.26
C ASN A 60 -14.31 11.25 -11.60
N GLY A 61 -14.52 10.14 -12.30
CA GLY A 61 -13.89 9.89 -13.61
C GLY A 61 -12.47 9.37 -13.53
N HIS A 62 -11.97 8.98 -12.36
CA HIS A 62 -10.64 8.41 -12.21
C HIS A 62 -10.64 6.91 -12.54
N ASN A 63 -9.51 6.40 -12.97
CA ASN A 63 -9.20 4.97 -12.97
C ASN A 63 -8.74 4.55 -11.57
N VAL A 64 -8.88 3.28 -11.23
CA VAL A 64 -8.46 2.78 -9.92
C VAL A 64 -7.52 1.59 -10.07
N LEU A 65 -6.38 1.66 -9.41
CA LEU A 65 -5.49 0.53 -9.17
C LEU A 65 -5.61 0.11 -7.71
N LEU A 66 -6.35 -0.96 -7.47
CA LEU A 66 -6.62 -1.50 -6.15
C LEU A 66 -5.58 -2.58 -5.84
N ILE A 67 -4.53 -2.21 -5.11
CA ILE A 67 -3.37 -3.09 -4.89
C ILE A 67 -3.59 -4.07 -3.73
N ASP A 68 -3.07 -5.27 -3.86
CA ASP A 68 -2.79 -6.14 -2.72
C ASP A 68 -1.35 -5.87 -2.28
N GLN A 69 -1.17 -5.37 -1.06
CA GLN A 69 0.17 -5.12 -0.51
C GLN A 69 0.94 -6.44 -0.36
N ARG A 70 2.28 -6.40 -0.34
CA ARG A 70 3.09 -7.62 -0.12
C ARG A 70 2.58 -8.43 1.07
N ALA A 71 2.69 -9.76 1.01
CA ALA A 71 2.18 -10.71 2.00
C ALA A 71 0.66 -10.66 2.24
N HIS A 72 -0.11 -10.05 1.31
CA HIS A 72 -1.57 -10.05 1.35
C HIS A 72 -2.17 -10.44 -0.02
N GLY A 73 -3.39 -10.96 0.01
CA GLY A 73 -4.14 -11.30 -1.20
C GLY A 73 -3.38 -12.22 -2.15
N ASP A 74 -3.30 -11.80 -3.41
CA ASP A 74 -2.58 -12.54 -4.47
C ASP A 74 -1.13 -12.06 -4.66
N SER A 75 -0.64 -11.11 -3.83
CA SER A 75 0.74 -10.66 -3.82
C SER A 75 1.63 -11.63 -3.04
N GLU A 76 2.83 -11.87 -3.57
CA GLU A 76 3.84 -12.69 -2.91
C GLU A 76 4.43 -12.01 -1.66
N GLY A 77 5.21 -12.77 -0.92
CA GLY A 77 5.90 -12.33 0.29
C GLY A 77 5.36 -13.01 1.55
N HIS A 78 6.16 -12.96 2.61
CA HIS A 78 5.86 -13.55 3.92
C HIS A 78 6.05 -12.55 5.06
N THR A 79 6.53 -11.34 4.75
CA THR A 79 6.86 -10.30 5.71
C THR A 79 6.01 -9.07 5.47
N ILE A 80 5.36 -8.60 6.53
CA ILE A 80 4.68 -7.32 6.58
C ILE A 80 5.58 -6.36 7.36
N SER A 81 6.02 -5.28 6.73
CA SER A 81 6.98 -4.34 7.33
C SER A 81 6.36 -3.01 7.77
N PHE A 82 5.03 -2.95 7.80
CA PHE A 82 4.27 -1.78 8.25
C PHE A 82 4.62 -0.48 7.50
N GLY A 83 4.75 -0.57 6.19
CA GLY A 83 5.04 0.55 5.30
C GLY A 83 6.51 0.64 4.86
N ILE A 84 7.46 0.04 5.61
CA ILE A 84 8.90 0.21 5.36
C ILE A 84 9.34 -0.37 4.01
N LEU A 85 8.96 -1.60 3.69
CA LEU A 85 9.20 -2.22 2.38
C LEU A 85 8.07 -1.91 1.41
N GLU A 86 6.83 -1.83 1.91
CA GLU A 86 5.63 -1.57 1.12
C GLU A 86 5.72 -0.24 0.37
N ARG A 87 6.44 0.79 0.89
CA ARG A 87 6.65 2.07 0.19
C ARG A 87 7.35 1.91 -1.17
N PHE A 88 8.25 0.95 -1.30
CA PHE A 88 8.92 0.66 -2.57
C PHE A 88 8.00 -0.08 -3.54
N ASP A 89 7.01 -0.82 -3.02
CA ASP A 89 5.97 -1.45 -3.85
C ASP A 89 5.05 -0.40 -4.47
N ILE A 90 4.74 0.67 -3.73
CA ILE A 90 4.02 1.84 -4.28
C ILE A 90 4.79 2.42 -5.47
N LEU A 91 6.10 2.62 -5.34
CA LEU A 91 6.94 3.10 -6.45
C LEU A 91 6.92 2.12 -7.64
N SER A 92 6.93 0.82 -7.38
CA SER A 92 6.81 -0.20 -8.44
C SER A 92 5.48 -0.11 -9.18
N TRP A 93 4.38 0.16 -8.48
CA TRP A 93 3.06 0.37 -9.09
C TRP A 93 2.96 1.68 -9.88
N ILE A 94 3.58 2.77 -9.39
CA ILE A 94 3.67 4.04 -10.13
C ILE A 94 4.41 3.80 -11.45
N ASN A 95 5.56 3.13 -11.41
CA ASN A 95 6.36 2.80 -12.59
C ASN A 95 5.59 1.89 -13.56
N TYR A 96 4.82 0.92 -13.05
CA TYR A 96 3.92 0.09 -13.86
C TYR A 96 2.90 0.94 -14.63
N LEU A 97 2.22 1.87 -13.96
CA LEU A 97 1.25 2.75 -14.62
C LEU A 97 1.91 3.63 -15.67
N ASN A 98 3.06 4.24 -15.35
CA ASN A 98 3.80 5.11 -16.27
C ASN A 98 4.31 4.35 -17.50
N SER A 99 4.75 3.09 -17.32
CA SER A 99 5.20 2.26 -18.44
C SER A 99 4.06 1.78 -19.34
N ARG A 100 2.89 1.53 -18.74
CA ARG A 100 1.74 0.99 -19.48
C ARG A 100 0.92 2.07 -20.18
N PHE A 101 0.77 3.22 -19.59
CA PHE A 101 -0.07 4.29 -20.10
C PHE A 101 0.77 5.48 -20.61
N THR A 102 1.31 6.28 -19.71
CA THR A 102 2.21 7.40 -19.99
C THR A 102 2.55 8.10 -18.67
N ASP A 103 3.68 8.79 -18.61
CA ASP A 103 4.07 9.67 -17.49
C ASP A 103 3.26 10.98 -17.41
N LYS A 104 2.37 11.21 -18.37
CA LYS A 104 1.46 12.39 -18.35
C LYS A 104 0.19 12.17 -17.55
N ILE A 105 -0.19 10.92 -17.23
CA ILE A 105 -1.33 10.65 -16.35
C ILE A 105 -1.05 11.17 -14.94
N GLN A 106 -2.06 11.74 -14.29
CA GLN A 106 -1.95 12.13 -12.89
C GLN A 106 -2.22 10.93 -11.99
N ILE A 107 -1.45 10.80 -10.92
CA ILE A 107 -1.56 9.69 -9.97
C ILE A 107 -1.82 10.27 -8.58
N SER A 108 -2.84 9.73 -7.89
CA SER A 108 -3.10 9.92 -6.47
C SER A 108 -2.77 8.65 -5.70
N LEU A 109 -2.12 8.77 -4.56
CA LEU A 109 -1.86 7.69 -3.62
C LEU A 109 -2.83 7.80 -2.46
N ILE A 110 -3.63 6.77 -2.22
CA ILE A 110 -4.66 6.78 -1.18
C ILE A 110 -4.49 5.52 -0.32
N GLY A 111 -4.32 5.69 0.98
CA GLY A 111 -4.10 4.57 1.88
C GLY A 111 -4.91 4.66 3.16
N ILE A 112 -5.32 3.50 3.69
CA ILE A 112 -6.05 3.36 4.95
C ILE A 112 -5.17 2.63 5.96
N SER A 113 -5.05 3.14 7.19
CA SER A 113 -4.31 2.53 8.30
C SER A 113 -2.85 2.22 7.89
N MET A 114 -2.46 0.93 7.80
CA MET A 114 -1.13 0.53 7.30
C MET A 114 -0.88 1.05 5.88
N GLY A 115 -1.89 0.99 5.01
CA GLY A 115 -1.80 1.58 3.67
C GLY A 115 -1.58 3.09 3.70
N GLY A 116 -2.22 3.79 4.69
CA GLY A 116 -1.98 5.22 4.94
C GLY A 116 -0.53 5.51 5.32
N ALA A 117 0.05 4.72 6.24
CA ALA A 117 1.47 4.82 6.58
C ALA A 117 2.37 4.51 5.36
N THR A 118 2.01 3.49 4.58
CA THR A 118 2.73 3.10 3.37
C THR A 118 2.81 4.24 2.35
N VAL A 119 1.68 4.91 2.04
CA VAL A 119 1.68 6.01 1.05
C VAL A 119 2.39 7.26 1.57
N LEU A 120 2.36 7.54 2.89
CA LEU A 120 3.15 8.61 3.50
C LEU A 120 4.65 8.31 3.39
N MET A 121 5.09 7.12 3.78
CA MET A 121 6.49 6.71 3.63
C MET A 121 6.93 6.69 2.16
N ALA A 122 6.04 6.36 1.23
CA ALA A 122 6.33 6.44 -0.20
C ALA A 122 6.54 7.89 -0.66
N SER A 123 5.85 8.86 -0.07
CA SER A 123 6.01 10.28 -0.43
C SER A 123 7.37 10.88 -0.06
N GLU A 124 8.16 10.19 0.77
CA GLU A 124 9.55 10.55 1.08
C GLU A 124 10.55 10.07 0.02
N LEU A 125 10.12 9.19 -0.87
CA LEU A 125 10.95 8.74 -1.99
C LEU A 125 10.94 9.79 -3.11
N ASP A 126 11.91 9.70 -4.00
CA ASP A 126 11.94 10.51 -5.23
C ASP A 126 10.85 10.03 -6.19
N LEU A 127 9.62 10.49 -5.96
CA LEU A 127 8.47 10.12 -6.76
C LEU A 127 8.43 10.88 -8.09
N PRO A 128 7.96 10.26 -9.18
CA PRO A 128 7.72 10.95 -10.44
C PRO A 128 6.78 12.14 -10.30
N SER A 129 7.04 13.21 -11.04
CA SER A 129 6.32 14.49 -10.93
C SER A 129 4.82 14.42 -11.26
N ASN A 130 4.35 13.33 -11.84
CA ASN A 130 2.94 13.07 -12.11
C ASN A 130 2.17 12.49 -10.91
N VAL A 131 2.83 12.15 -9.81
CA VAL A 131 2.17 11.93 -8.52
C VAL A 131 1.77 13.29 -7.95
N LYS A 132 0.45 13.54 -7.81
CA LYS A 132 -0.11 14.86 -7.46
C LYS A 132 -0.70 14.95 -6.08
N LEU A 133 -1.12 13.83 -5.50
CA LEU A 133 -1.86 13.81 -4.25
C LEU A 133 -1.51 12.58 -3.45
N VAL A 134 -1.37 12.75 -2.13
CA VAL A 134 -1.26 11.66 -1.16
C VAL A 134 -2.33 11.86 -0.09
N ILE A 135 -3.19 10.87 0.09
CA ILE A 135 -4.24 10.84 1.11
C ILE A 135 -3.97 9.65 2.03
N ALA A 136 -3.78 9.92 3.30
CA ALA A 136 -3.59 8.90 4.32
C ALA A 136 -4.72 8.98 5.36
N ASP A 137 -5.54 7.95 5.42
CA ASP A 137 -6.61 7.83 6.40
C ASP A 137 -6.13 6.98 7.58
N CYS A 138 -6.21 7.54 8.80
CA CYS A 138 -5.81 6.95 10.07
C CYS A 138 -4.42 6.28 10.06
N PRO A 139 -3.36 6.89 9.50
CA PRO A 139 -2.03 6.31 9.50
C PRO A 139 -1.47 6.24 10.94
N PHE A 140 -0.50 5.37 11.16
CA PHE A 140 0.32 5.40 12.37
C PHE A 140 1.67 6.08 12.07
N SER A 141 2.31 6.63 13.12
CA SER A 141 3.57 7.37 13.00
C SER A 141 4.79 6.46 12.82
N SER A 142 4.79 5.27 13.39
CA SER A 142 5.90 4.32 13.25
C SER A 142 5.46 2.87 13.37
N ALA A 143 6.19 1.96 12.71
CA ALA A 143 5.99 0.52 12.83
C ALA A 143 6.19 0.05 14.28
N THR A 144 7.19 0.58 14.96
CA THR A 144 7.49 0.24 16.37
C THR A 144 6.35 0.63 17.30
N ASP A 145 5.75 1.81 17.12
CA ASP A 145 4.68 2.30 17.98
C ASP A 145 3.41 1.48 17.82
N ILE A 146 3.00 1.19 16.58
CA ILE A 146 1.79 0.38 16.36
C ILE A 146 1.97 -1.05 16.86
N ILE A 147 3.13 -1.69 16.66
CA ILE A 147 3.41 -3.02 17.17
C ILE A 147 3.45 -3.02 18.70
N THR A 148 4.06 -2.00 19.32
CA THR A 148 4.08 -1.83 20.76
C THR A 148 2.67 -1.69 21.32
N LYS A 149 1.84 -0.86 20.72
CA LYS A 149 0.44 -0.66 21.14
C LYS A 149 -0.34 -1.97 21.07
N VAL A 150 -0.30 -2.66 19.93
CA VAL A 150 -1.00 -3.96 19.75
C VAL A 150 -0.50 -5.01 20.74
N THR A 151 0.79 -5.01 21.05
CA THR A 151 1.40 -5.93 22.04
C THR A 151 0.84 -5.69 23.45
N ILE A 152 0.74 -4.43 23.86
CA ILE A 152 0.19 -4.04 25.16
C ILE A 152 -1.31 -4.41 25.25
N GLU A 153 -2.09 -4.07 24.22
CA GLU A 153 -3.53 -4.34 24.16
C GLU A 153 -3.85 -5.84 24.23
N ASN A 154 -2.94 -6.70 23.73
CA ASN A 154 -3.09 -8.16 23.77
C ASN A 154 -2.36 -8.83 24.94
N ASN A 155 -1.85 -8.07 25.93
CA ASN A 155 -1.14 -8.57 27.10
C ASN A 155 0.09 -9.45 26.80
N TYR A 156 0.78 -9.22 25.67
CA TYR A 156 2.02 -9.94 25.36
C TYR A 156 3.21 -9.34 26.12
N PRO A 157 4.28 -10.14 26.38
CA PRO A 157 5.44 -9.71 27.16
C PRO A 157 6.31 -8.69 26.39
N ILE A 158 6.00 -7.41 26.55
CA ILE A 158 6.64 -6.32 25.82
C ILE A 158 8.16 -6.25 25.94
N ARG A 159 8.74 -6.72 27.08
CA ARG A 159 10.20 -6.73 27.27
C ARG A 159 10.90 -7.65 26.29
N LEU A 160 10.33 -8.82 26.02
CA LEU A 160 10.85 -9.76 25.02
C LEU A 160 10.70 -9.18 23.60
N LEU A 161 9.57 -8.57 23.31
CA LEU A 161 9.33 -7.96 22.00
C LEU A 161 10.35 -6.88 21.68
N LYS A 162 10.62 -5.95 22.61
CA LYS A 162 11.60 -4.86 22.40
C LYS A 162 13.01 -5.35 22.09
N ILE A 163 13.40 -6.52 22.60
CA ILE A 163 14.71 -7.12 22.34
C ILE A 163 14.73 -7.86 21.01
N PHE A 164 13.72 -8.69 20.77
CA PHE A 164 13.71 -9.60 19.62
C PHE A 164 13.17 -8.97 18.33
N LEU A 165 12.27 -7.99 18.42
CA LEU A 165 11.64 -7.39 17.26
C LEU A 165 12.65 -6.73 16.29
N PRO A 166 13.58 -5.86 16.72
CA PRO A 166 14.55 -5.27 15.80
C PRO A 166 15.49 -6.31 15.17
N VAL A 167 15.88 -7.31 15.96
CA VAL A 167 16.76 -8.39 15.49
C VAL A 167 16.04 -9.27 14.47
N SER A 168 14.80 -9.68 14.75
CA SER A 168 14.01 -10.50 13.83
C SER A 168 13.60 -9.73 12.57
N ALA A 169 13.23 -8.45 12.68
CA ALA A 169 12.95 -7.62 11.52
C ALA A 169 14.15 -7.55 10.57
N LYS A 170 15.35 -7.37 11.13
CA LYS A 170 16.58 -7.29 10.33
C LYS A 170 17.02 -8.64 9.75
N LEU A 171 17.02 -9.71 10.56
CA LEU A 171 17.53 -11.03 10.16
C LEU A 171 16.54 -11.82 9.31
N LEU A 172 15.25 -11.78 9.64
CA LEU A 172 14.20 -12.56 8.96
C LEU A 172 13.40 -11.72 7.98
N GLY A 173 13.20 -10.45 8.28
CA GLY A 173 12.40 -9.53 7.46
C GLY A 173 13.21 -8.72 6.45
N GLY A 174 14.52 -8.58 6.66
CA GLY A 174 15.39 -7.82 5.77
C GLY A 174 15.22 -6.29 5.84
N PHE A 175 14.60 -5.76 6.91
CA PHE A 175 14.35 -4.33 7.07
C PHE A 175 14.69 -3.82 8.49
N ASP A 176 14.96 -2.52 8.59
CA ASP A 176 15.11 -1.85 9.88
C ASP A 176 13.75 -1.33 10.35
N ILE A 177 13.24 -1.88 11.45
CA ILE A 177 11.93 -1.52 12.01
C ILE A 177 11.85 -0.07 12.51
N ASN A 178 13.01 0.57 12.74
CA ASN A 178 13.08 1.95 13.17
C ASN A 178 13.11 2.94 11.98
N ALA A 179 13.14 2.44 10.74
CA ALA A 179 12.93 3.28 9.57
C ALA A 179 11.46 3.74 9.60
N SER A 180 11.20 4.91 10.20
CA SER A 180 9.86 5.51 10.28
C SER A 180 9.71 6.61 9.24
N SER A 181 8.46 6.92 8.91
CA SER A 181 8.08 8.24 8.42
C SER A 181 8.19 9.21 9.60
N ALA A 182 9.24 9.96 9.69
CA ALA A 182 9.36 11.03 10.67
C ALA A 182 8.41 12.18 10.33
#